data_2575bde01fe576293436b37660748bf6
#
_entry.id   2575bde01fe576293436b37660748bf6
#
_cell.length_a   1.000
_cell.length_b   1.000
_cell.length_c   1.000
_cell.angle_alpha   90.00
_cell.angle_beta   90.00
_cell.angle_gamma   90.00
#
_symmetry.space_group_name_H-M   'P 1'
#
loop_
_entity.id
_entity.type
_entity.pdbx_description
1 polymer ?
#
loop_
_entity_poly.entity_id
_entity_poly.type
_entity_poly.pdbx_seq_one_letter_code
_entity_poly.pdbx_strand_id
1 'polypeptide(L)'
;MTTTIRHADFVDSIAGALQYISYYHPADYIAHLARAYELEKSAAARDAIAQILTNSKMCAEGRRPICQDTGIVNVFLKIGMDVRFEGFPAGVEDAVNDGVRKGYLDPDNPLRASIVADPHFERKNTKDNTPAVVQMTLVPGSTVDVIVAAKGGGSENKSKFTMMNPSDSLVDWVLKTVPTMGAGWCPPGILGIGIGGTAERAMLLAKQSLMEDIDMAELKARGPKDKTEALRIELCDKVNALGIGAQGLGGLTTVLDVKIAMAPTHAASKPVAMIPNCAATRHAHFVLDGSGPAYLEPPSPDLWPDVKWAPDYNKSKKVDLDRLTKEEVASWKPGDTLLLSGKMLTGRDAAHKRIQNMLAKGEKLPVDFTGRVIYYVGPVDPVRDEVVGPAGPTTSTRMDKFTEMMLAKTGLIAMIGKAERGPAAIEAIRRHRSAYLMGVGGAAYLVSKAIKQSRVVGFADLGMEAIYEFDVWDMPVTVAVDANGTSVHETGPAEWKAKIAGIPVAIA
;
A
#
# COMPACT_ATOMS: atom_id res chain seq x y z
N MET A 1 6.55 39.30 -14.77
CA MET A 1 8.00 39.02 -14.85
C MET A 1 8.13 37.54 -15.20
N THR A 2 8.99 37.20 -16.13
CA THR A 2 9.23 35.83 -16.54
C THR A 2 10.13 35.15 -15.50
N THR A 3 9.71 34.02 -14.95
CA THR A 3 10.51 33.22 -14.05
C THR A 3 11.26 32.12 -14.83
N THR A 4 12.54 31.96 -14.54
CA THR A 4 13.34 30.90 -15.17
C THR A 4 13.53 29.73 -14.21
N ILE A 5 13.09 28.52 -14.62
CA ILE A 5 13.32 27.28 -13.92
C ILE A 5 14.45 26.54 -14.61
N ARG A 6 15.53 26.26 -13.88
CA ARG A 6 16.70 25.53 -14.38
C ARG A 6 16.48 24.02 -14.28
N HIS A 7 16.93 23.28 -15.27
CA HIS A 7 16.83 21.82 -15.30
C HIS A 7 17.36 21.15 -14.03
N ALA A 8 18.53 21.55 -13.54
CA ALA A 8 19.13 20.98 -12.34
C ALA A 8 18.24 21.16 -11.10
N ASP A 9 17.70 22.38 -10.90
CA ASP A 9 16.82 22.68 -9.76
C ASP A 9 15.53 21.88 -9.82
N PHE A 10 14.98 21.70 -11.02
CA PHE A 10 13.78 20.90 -11.25
C PHE A 10 14.03 19.41 -10.92
N VAL A 11 15.11 18.84 -11.46
CA VAL A 11 15.53 17.45 -11.23
C VAL A 11 15.78 17.19 -9.75
N ASP A 12 16.50 18.08 -9.07
CA ASP A 12 16.83 17.97 -7.65
C ASP A 12 15.57 18.06 -6.78
N SER A 13 14.61 18.91 -7.16
CA SER A 13 13.32 19.03 -6.45
C SER A 13 12.50 17.76 -6.56
N ILE A 14 12.40 17.16 -7.75
CA ILE A 14 11.68 15.89 -7.93
C ILE A 14 12.38 14.75 -7.17
N ALA A 15 13.71 14.64 -7.28
CA ALA A 15 14.47 13.60 -6.58
C ALA A 15 14.36 13.73 -5.06
N GLY A 16 14.51 14.94 -4.54
CA GLY A 16 14.37 15.25 -3.11
C GLY A 16 12.97 14.96 -2.59
N ALA A 17 11.91 15.32 -3.36
CA ALA A 17 10.55 15.02 -3.01
C ALA A 17 10.27 13.51 -2.95
N LEU A 18 10.80 12.72 -3.90
CA LEU A 18 10.65 11.26 -3.90
C LEU A 18 11.35 10.61 -2.71
N GLN A 19 12.53 11.08 -2.35
CA GLN A 19 13.21 10.65 -1.14
C GLN A 19 12.41 11.02 0.10
N TYR A 20 11.97 12.26 0.23
CA TYR A 20 11.16 12.77 1.34
C TYR A 20 9.90 11.92 1.57
N ILE A 21 9.07 11.72 0.54
CA ILE A 21 7.83 10.96 0.67
C ILE A 21 8.05 9.46 0.87
N SER A 22 9.24 8.95 0.60
CA SER A 22 9.54 7.53 0.81
C SER A 22 9.56 7.15 2.29
N TYR A 23 9.95 8.08 3.18
CA TYR A 23 10.08 7.83 4.61
C TYR A 23 9.27 8.78 5.51
N TYR A 24 8.67 9.85 4.98
CA TYR A 24 7.74 10.71 5.71
C TYR A 24 6.33 10.52 5.18
N HIS A 25 5.40 10.18 6.07
CA HIS A 25 3.98 10.35 5.79
C HIS A 25 3.60 11.82 5.82
N PRO A 26 2.55 12.24 5.08
CA PRO A 26 1.95 13.56 5.30
C PRO A 26 1.50 13.75 6.74
N ALA A 27 1.66 14.96 7.28
CA ALA A 27 1.36 15.25 8.68
C ALA A 27 -0.12 15.04 9.04
N ASP A 28 -1.02 15.42 8.13
CA ASP A 28 -2.45 15.21 8.24
C ASP A 28 -2.82 13.73 8.33
N TYR A 29 -2.14 12.87 7.55
CA TYR A 29 -2.33 11.42 7.63
C TYR A 29 -1.94 10.87 9.01
N ILE A 30 -0.79 11.30 9.55
CA ILE A 30 -0.33 10.85 10.88
C ILE A 30 -1.34 11.26 11.95
N ALA A 31 -1.81 12.52 11.91
CA ALA A 31 -2.78 13.04 12.88
C ALA A 31 -4.11 12.25 12.85
N HIS A 32 -4.66 12.00 11.67
CA HIS A 32 -5.91 11.24 11.52
C HIS A 32 -5.74 9.76 11.87
N LEU A 33 -4.59 9.17 11.57
CA LEU A 33 -4.30 7.78 11.95
C LEU A 33 -4.12 7.63 13.47
N ALA A 34 -3.48 8.62 14.13
CA ALA A 34 -3.36 8.67 15.58
C ALA A 34 -4.74 8.75 16.26
N ARG A 35 -5.62 9.62 15.74
CA ARG A 35 -7.01 9.71 16.22
C ARG A 35 -7.77 8.40 16.00
N ALA A 36 -7.60 7.76 14.84
CA ALA A 36 -8.21 6.46 14.58
C ALA A 36 -7.73 5.39 15.58
N TYR A 37 -6.45 5.40 15.95
CA TYR A 37 -5.89 4.51 16.97
C TYR A 37 -6.56 4.69 18.35
N GLU A 38 -6.79 5.93 18.75
CA GLU A 38 -7.43 6.24 20.05
C GLU A 38 -8.88 5.76 20.09
N LEU A 39 -9.61 5.90 18.98
CA LEU A 39 -11.02 5.57 18.87
C LEU A 39 -11.28 4.08 18.62
N GLU A 40 -10.30 3.36 18.05
CA GLU A 40 -10.48 1.97 17.63
C GLU A 40 -10.75 1.02 18.81
N LYS A 41 -11.81 0.24 18.69
CA LYS A 41 -12.24 -0.73 19.69
C LYS A 41 -11.95 -2.17 19.30
N SER A 42 -11.66 -2.44 18.02
CA SER A 42 -11.19 -3.73 17.57
C SER A 42 -9.75 -3.93 17.98
N ALA A 43 -9.46 -4.93 18.80
CA ALA A 43 -8.09 -5.22 19.23
C ALA A 43 -7.17 -5.50 18.03
N ALA A 44 -7.65 -6.24 17.03
CA ALA A 44 -6.87 -6.57 15.82
C ALA A 44 -6.62 -5.34 14.95
N ALA A 45 -7.64 -4.51 14.72
CA ALA A 45 -7.49 -3.27 13.94
C ALA A 45 -6.59 -2.26 14.66
N ARG A 46 -6.75 -2.12 15.97
CA ARG A 46 -5.92 -1.23 16.81
C ARG A 46 -4.44 -1.65 16.80
N ASP A 47 -4.17 -2.95 16.91
CA ASP A 47 -2.81 -3.49 16.78
C ASP A 47 -2.20 -3.19 15.41
N ALA A 48 -2.96 -3.37 14.34
CA ALA A 48 -2.51 -3.04 12.99
C ALA A 48 -2.20 -1.54 12.83
N ILE A 49 -3.04 -0.64 13.36
CA ILE A 49 -2.80 0.81 13.35
C ILE A 49 -1.54 1.16 14.16
N ALA A 50 -1.35 0.52 15.33
CA ALA A 50 -0.15 0.73 16.14
C ALA A 50 1.14 0.33 15.39
N GLN A 51 1.10 -0.78 14.66
CA GLN A 51 2.23 -1.20 13.81
C GLN A 51 2.53 -0.16 12.71
N ILE A 52 1.50 0.39 12.06
CA ILE A 52 1.65 1.41 11.01
C ILE A 52 2.24 2.71 11.59
N LEU A 53 1.72 3.20 12.73
CA LEU A 53 2.23 4.40 13.39
C LEU A 53 3.69 4.22 13.85
N THR A 54 4.01 3.09 14.46
CA THR A 54 5.38 2.77 14.88
C THR A 54 6.31 2.68 13.67
N ASN A 55 5.88 2.01 12.59
CA ASN A 55 6.65 1.95 11.35
C ASN A 55 6.88 3.33 10.74
N SER A 56 5.85 4.19 10.75
CA SER A 56 5.94 5.57 10.25
C SER A 56 7.04 6.35 10.99
N LYS A 57 7.06 6.31 12.31
CA LYS A 57 8.09 6.94 13.14
C LYS A 57 9.48 6.37 12.87
N MET A 58 9.60 5.05 12.86
CA MET A 58 10.87 4.37 12.55
C MET A 58 11.42 4.72 11.17
N CYS A 59 10.55 4.84 10.16
CA CYS A 59 10.95 5.23 8.80
C CYS A 59 11.44 6.68 8.76
N ALA A 60 10.76 7.58 9.45
CA ALA A 60 11.16 8.98 9.57
C ALA A 60 12.55 9.13 10.23
N GLU A 61 12.77 8.43 11.34
CA GLU A 61 14.04 8.43 12.08
C GLU A 61 15.19 7.76 11.29
N GLY A 62 14.90 6.60 10.67
CA GLY A 62 15.88 5.80 9.93
C GLY A 62 16.08 6.23 8.47
N ARG A 63 15.26 7.13 7.95
CA ARG A 63 15.19 7.51 6.53
C ARG A 63 15.12 6.29 5.62
N ARG A 64 14.16 5.38 5.92
CA ARG A 64 13.93 4.15 5.14
C ARG A 64 12.49 4.07 4.65
N PRO A 65 12.25 3.46 3.46
CA PRO A 65 10.92 3.43 2.87
C PRO A 65 9.84 2.86 3.80
N ILE A 66 8.72 3.55 3.88
CA ILE A 66 7.53 3.17 4.66
C ILE A 66 7.00 1.81 4.22
N CYS A 67 7.10 1.52 2.92
CA CYS A 67 6.64 0.30 2.30
C CYS A 67 7.72 -0.24 1.35
N GLN A 68 7.83 -1.56 1.21
CA GLN A 68 8.68 -2.19 0.19
C GLN A 68 8.20 -1.91 -1.25
N ASP A 69 6.91 -1.62 -1.44
CA ASP A 69 6.37 -1.10 -2.71
C ASP A 69 6.54 0.42 -2.71
N THR A 70 7.59 0.90 -3.35
CA THR A 70 7.92 2.32 -3.41
C THR A 70 7.11 3.08 -4.46
N GLY A 71 6.26 2.38 -5.21
CA GLY A 71 5.15 2.93 -5.97
C GLY A 71 5.44 3.30 -7.43
N ILE A 72 4.38 3.67 -8.12
CA ILE A 72 4.39 4.32 -9.43
C ILE A 72 4.42 5.83 -9.20
N VAL A 73 5.41 6.51 -9.74
CA VAL A 73 5.53 7.96 -9.60
C VAL A 73 4.47 8.65 -10.44
N ASN A 74 3.70 9.53 -9.80
CA ASN A 74 2.75 10.43 -10.45
C ASN A 74 3.18 11.86 -10.15
N VAL A 75 3.28 12.70 -11.17
CA VAL A 75 3.64 14.11 -11.03
C VAL A 75 2.56 14.98 -11.69
N PHE A 76 2.01 15.89 -10.89
CA PHE A 76 1.03 16.87 -11.37
C PHE A 76 1.70 18.24 -11.38
N LEU A 77 1.71 18.88 -12.55
CA LEU A 77 2.34 20.18 -12.78
C LEU A 77 1.28 21.19 -13.19
N LYS A 78 1.14 22.29 -12.45
CA LYS A 78 0.49 23.51 -12.94
C LYS A 78 1.59 24.50 -13.31
N ILE A 79 1.76 24.73 -14.59
CA ILE A 79 2.84 25.53 -15.16
C ILE A 79 2.29 26.91 -15.48
N GLY A 80 2.86 27.92 -14.83
CA GLY A 80 2.56 29.32 -15.12
C GLY A 80 2.96 29.71 -16.56
N MET A 81 2.10 30.43 -17.27
CA MET A 81 2.34 30.82 -18.68
C MET A 81 3.52 31.79 -18.85
N ASP A 82 3.97 32.43 -17.76
CA ASP A 82 5.16 33.29 -17.73
C ASP A 82 6.42 32.55 -17.26
N VAL A 83 6.41 31.23 -17.21
CA VAL A 83 7.57 30.38 -16.86
C VAL A 83 8.39 30.08 -18.10
N ARG A 84 9.71 30.18 -17.97
CA ARG A 84 10.69 29.73 -18.93
C ARG A 84 11.49 28.56 -18.35
N PHE A 85 11.57 27.46 -19.08
CA PHE A 85 12.43 26.34 -18.76
C PHE A 85 13.80 26.49 -19.44
N GLU A 86 14.87 26.39 -18.66
CA GLU A 86 16.24 26.52 -19.13
C GLU A 86 17.00 25.20 -18.98
N GLY A 87 17.60 24.74 -20.07
CA GLY A 87 18.41 23.51 -20.09
C GLY A 87 17.58 22.21 -20.10
N PHE A 88 16.35 22.24 -20.63
CA PHE A 88 15.47 21.09 -20.79
C PHE A 88 15.55 20.52 -22.22
N PRO A 89 16.57 19.71 -22.57
CA PRO A 89 16.83 19.32 -23.96
C PRO A 89 15.74 18.44 -24.57
N ALA A 90 15.10 17.59 -23.76
CA ALA A 90 14.07 16.66 -24.19
C ALA A 90 12.68 16.98 -23.62
N GLY A 91 12.54 18.11 -22.90
CA GLY A 91 11.28 18.59 -22.37
C GLY A 91 11.05 18.26 -20.88
N VAL A 92 9.86 18.66 -20.40
CA VAL A 92 9.55 18.61 -18.96
C VAL A 92 9.35 17.19 -18.46
N GLU A 93 8.72 16.31 -19.24
CA GLU A 93 8.52 14.91 -18.84
C GLU A 93 9.84 14.16 -18.68
N ASP A 94 10.80 14.44 -19.54
CA ASP A 94 12.13 13.84 -19.47
C ASP A 94 12.89 14.33 -18.24
N ALA A 95 12.78 15.61 -17.92
CA ALA A 95 13.35 16.16 -16.68
C ALA A 95 12.70 15.55 -15.41
N VAL A 96 11.39 15.27 -15.45
CA VAL A 96 10.74 14.49 -14.37
C VAL A 96 11.37 13.11 -14.25
N ASN A 97 11.57 12.41 -15.37
CA ASN A 97 12.20 11.08 -15.39
C ASN A 97 13.66 11.11 -14.88
N ASP A 98 14.42 12.17 -15.18
CA ASP A 98 15.75 12.37 -14.61
C ASP A 98 15.70 12.50 -13.08
N GLY A 99 14.72 13.25 -12.56
CA GLY A 99 14.47 13.35 -11.13
C GLY A 99 14.06 12.02 -10.49
N VAL A 100 13.20 11.25 -11.17
CA VAL A 100 12.82 9.90 -10.73
C VAL A 100 14.03 8.97 -10.66
N ARG A 101 14.83 8.93 -11.71
CA ARG A 101 16.05 8.11 -11.78
C ARG A 101 17.02 8.48 -10.66
N LYS A 102 17.26 9.79 -10.49
CA LYS A 102 18.13 10.29 -9.41
C LYS A 102 17.62 9.90 -8.03
N GLY A 103 16.31 10.05 -7.77
CA GLY A 103 15.70 9.72 -6.48
C GLY A 103 15.66 8.22 -6.20
N TYR A 104 15.38 7.37 -7.20
CA TYR A 104 15.30 5.91 -7.00
C TYR A 104 16.65 5.22 -6.87
N LEU A 105 17.70 5.78 -7.49
CA LEU A 105 19.06 5.23 -7.48
C LEU A 105 19.95 5.90 -6.42
N ASP A 106 19.39 6.68 -5.50
CA ASP A 106 20.12 7.28 -4.40
C ASP A 106 20.81 6.18 -3.56
N PRO A 107 22.15 6.18 -3.43
CA PRO A 107 22.87 5.11 -2.75
C PRO A 107 22.62 5.07 -1.24
N ASP A 108 22.24 6.18 -0.63
CA ASP A 108 21.99 6.26 0.81
C ASP A 108 20.61 5.71 1.19
N ASN A 109 19.66 5.75 0.24
CA ASN A 109 18.32 5.19 0.40
C ASN A 109 17.75 4.75 -0.96
N PRO A 110 18.26 3.67 -1.56
CA PRO A 110 17.75 3.16 -2.82
C PRO A 110 16.29 2.75 -2.70
N LEU A 111 15.48 3.18 -3.68
CA LEU A 111 14.07 2.81 -3.76
C LEU A 111 13.90 1.64 -4.72
N ARG A 112 12.90 0.79 -4.47
CA ARG A 112 12.68 -0.40 -5.28
C ARG A 112 11.96 -0.07 -6.58
N ALA A 113 12.65 -0.12 -7.72
CA ALA A 113 12.04 0.04 -9.03
C ALA A 113 11.01 -1.07 -9.31
N SER A 114 9.82 -0.69 -9.75
CA SER A 114 8.69 -1.59 -9.99
C SER A 114 8.07 -1.44 -11.38
N ILE A 115 8.52 -0.46 -12.17
CA ILE A 115 8.01 -0.20 -13.52
C ILE A 115 8.54 -1.27 -14.48
N VAL A 116 7.67 -1.76 -15.35
CA VAL A 116 8.01 -2.68 -16.44
C VAL A 116 7.79 -2.03 -17.79
N ALA A 117 8.78 -2.14 -18.68
CA ALA A 117 8.79 -1.42 -19.95
C ALA A 117 7.65 -1.87 -20.88
N ASP A 118 7.50 -3.17 -21.06
CA ASP A 118 6.43 -3.72 -21.91
C ASP A 118 5.40 -4.47 -21.04
N PRO A 119 4.30 -3.87 -20.67
CA PRO A 119 3.38 -4.45 -19.67
C PRO A 119 2.64 -5.69 -20.19
N HIS A 120 2.61 -5.93 -21.48
CA HIS A 120 1.88 -7.04 -22.11
C HIS A 120 2.76 -8.26 -22.46
N PHE A 121 4.01 -8.04 -22.86
CA PHE A 121 4.89 -9.11 -23.36
C PHE A 121 5.90 -9.58 -22.30
N GLU A 122 7.14 -9.07 -22.36
CA GLU A 122 8.24 -9.53 -21.53
C GLU A 122 8.18 -9.02 -20.08
N ARG A 123 7.53 -7.88 -19.84
CA ARG A 123 7.39 -7.22 -18.53
C ARG A 123 8.74 -6.96 -17.85
N LYS A 124 9.71 -6.50 -18.64
CA LYS A 124 11.07 -6.23 -18.20
C LYS A 124 11.12 -4.99 -17.30
N ASN A 125 11.66 -5.14 -16.08
CA ASN A 125 11.84 -4.03 -15.13
C ASN A 125 12.79 -2.98 -15.68
N THR A 126 12.42 -1.70 -15.56
CA THR A 126 13.24 -0.56 -16.03
C THR A 126 14.44 -0.27 -15.14
N LYS A 127 14.45 -0.80 -13.91
CA LYS A 127 15.49 -0.71 -12.87
C LYS A 127 15.66 0.67 -12.21
N ASP A 128 15.15 1.73 -12.81
CA ASP A 128 15.21 3.11 -12.33
C ASP A 128 13.83 3.72 -12.03
N ASN A 129 12.79 2.90 -12.14
CA ASN A 129 11.37 3.24 -11.93
C ASN A 129 10.80 4.30 -12.90
N THR A 130 11.46 4.54 -14.03
CA THR A 130 10.93 5.38 -15.12
C THR A 130 10.12 4.55 -16.12
N PRO A 131 9.17 5.17 -16.88
CA PRO A 131 8.78 6.57 -16.77
C PRO A 131 7.79 6.83 -15.63
N ALA A 132 7.74 8.08 -15.17
CA ALA A 132 6.65 8.57 -14.32
C ALA A 132 5.38 8.80 -15.15
N VAL A 133 4.24 8.89 -14.46
CA VAL A 133 2.99 9.38 -15.05
C VAL A 133 2.90 10.89 -14.78
N VAL A 134 3.05 11.70 -15.83
CA VAL A 134 3.07 13.15 -15.73
C VAL A 134 1.78 13.75 -16.27
N GLN A 135 1.19 14.66 -15.50
CA GLN A 135 0.02 15.46 -15.91
C GLN A 135 0.38 16.94 -15.83
N MET A 136 0.23 17.65 -16.93
CA MET A 136 0.55 19.09 -17.03
C MET A 136 -0.67 19.90 -17.34
N THR A 137 -0.79 21.06 -16.68
CA THR A 137 -1.82 22.07 -16.96
C THR A 137 -1.18 23.43 -17.01
N LEU A 138 -1.48 24.21 -18.06
CA LEU A 138 -1.06 25.61 -18.15
C LEU A 138 -2.04 26.49 -17.37
N VAL A 139 -1.51 27.38 -16.55
CA VAL A 139 -2.28 28.29 -15.70
C VAL A 139 -1.69 29.71 -15.82
N PRO A 140 -2.45 30.76 -15.52
CA PRO A 140 -1.87 32.11 -15.39
C PRO A 140 -0.82 32.13 -14.26
N GLY A 141 0.23 32.91 -14.43
CA GLY A 141 1.26 33.12 -13.40
C GLY A 141 2.67 32.78 -13.85
N SER A 142 3.60 32.85 -12.91
CA SER A 142 5.05 32.76 -13.15
C SER A 142 5.73 31.68 -12.25
N THR A 143 4.99 30.73 -11.74
CA THR A 143 5.51 29.63 -10.90
C THR A 143 5.12 28.28 -11.47
N VAL A 144 5.80 27.23 -11.04
CA VAL A 144 5.39 25.84 -11.29
C VAL A 144 4.95 25.24 -9.95
N ASP A 145 3.65 24.93 -9.85
CA ASP A 145 3.07 24.22 -8.74
C ASP A 145 3.21 22.71 -9.00
N VAL A 146 3.84 21.99 -8.09
CA VAL A 146 4.27 20.60 -8.28
C VAL A 146 3.71 19.71 -7.17
N ILE A 147 3.01 18.67 -7.55
CA ILE A 147 2.67 17.56 -6.65
C ILE A 147 3.42 16.32 -7.14
N VAL A 148 4.20 15.73 -6.26
CA VAL A 148 4.88 14.44 -6.48
C VAL A 148 4.23 13.40 -5.58
N ALA A 149 3.82 12.28 -6.17
CA ALA A 149 3.21 11.17 -5.45
C ALA A 149 3.79 9.83 -5.88
N ALA A 150 3.87 8.88 -4.96
CA ALA A 150 4.28 7.51 -5.25
C ALA A 150 3.15 6.54 -4.87
N LYS A 151 2.41 6.08 -5.87
CA LYS A 151 1.19 5.27 -5.71
C LYS A 151 1.53 3.77 -5.73
N GLY A 152 1.31 3.09 -4.60
CA GLY A 152 1.56 1.65 -4.49
C GLY A 152 0.65 0.81 -5.40
N GLY A 153 1.21 -0.23 -6.03
CA GLY A 153 0.48 -1.12 -6.93
C GLY A 153 -0.68 -1.86 -6.25
N GLY A 154 -0.60 -2.15 -4.96
CA GLY A 154 -1.67 -2.79 -4.20
C GLY A 154 -2.96 -1.98 -4.22
N SER A 155 -2.88 -0.68 -3.95
CA SER A 155 -4.03 0.22 -3.98
C SER A 155 -4.39 0.66 -5.40
N GLU A 156 -3.42 0.85 -6.29
CA GLU A 156 -3.69 1.19 -7.70
C GLU A 156 -4.55 0.12 -8.37
N ASN A 157 -4.26 -1.15 -8.15
CA ASN A 157 -4.99 -2.28 -8.72
C ASN A 157 -6.45 -2.42 -8.21
N LYS A 158 -6.84 -1.63 -7.22
CA LYS A 158 -8.22 -1.62 -6.69
C LYS A 158 -9.05 -0.45 -7.21
N SER A 159 -8.50 0.35 -8.11
CA SER A 159 -9.24 1.41 -8.81
C SER A 159 -10.48 0.88 -9.51
N LYS A 160 -11.57 1.62 -9.45
CA LYS A 160 -12.87 1.28 -10.04
C LYS A 160 -13.37 2.42 -10.90
N PHE A 161 -14.02 2.08 -11.99
CA PHE A 161 -14.66 3.01 -12.89
C PHE A 161 -16.02 2.47 -13.34
N THR A 162 -16.98 3.37 -13.55
CA THR A 162 -18.27 3.02 -14.15
C THR A 162 -18.86 4.22 -14.90
N MET A 163 -19.64 3.94 -15.94
CA MET A 163 -20.56 4.92 -16.53
C MET A 163 -21.94 4.72 -15.87
N MET A 164 -22.28 5.58 -14.94
CA MET A 164 -23.58 5.53 -14.27
C MET A 164 -24.64 6.23 -15.12
N ASN A 165 -25.91 5.83 -14.97
CA ASN A 165 -27.00 6.68 -15.44
C ASN A 165 -27.08 7.94 -14.56
N PRO A 166 -27.56 9.08 -15.10
CA PRO A 166 -27.67 10.32 -14.32
C PRO A 166 -28.47 10.18 -13.02
N SER A 167 -29.48 9.30 -13.01
CA SER A 167 -30.35 9.02 -11.84
C SER A 167 -29.78 8.03 -10.83
N ASP A 168 -28.69 7.32 -11.15
CA ASP A 168 -28.14 6.29 -10.26
C ASP A 168 -27.54 6.92 -8.99
N SER A 169 -27.68 6.22 -7.86
CA SER A 169 -27.12 6.63 -6.57
C SER A 169 -25.62 6.37 -6.51
N LEU A 170 -24.85 7.44 -6.32
CA LEU A 170 -23.40 7.32 -6.07
C LEU A 170 -23.12 6.58 -4.75
N VAL A 171 -23.89 6.89 -3.72
CA VAL A 171 -23.70 6.29 -2.38
C VAL A 171 -23.87 4.78 -2.46
N ASP A 172 -24.93 4.30 -3.11
CA ASP A 172 -25.18 2.86 -3.26
C ASP A 172 -24.07 2.17 -4.06
N TRP A 173 -23.58 2.83 -5.12
CA TRP A 173 -22.48 2.29 -5.91
C TRP A 173 -21.17 2.17 -5.06
N VAL A 174 -20.84 3.20 -4.29
CA VAL A 174 -19.65 3.18 -3.41
C VAL A 174 -19.77 2.06 -2.38
N LEU A 175 -20.92 1.98 -1.68
CA LEU A 175 -21.15 0.98 -0.63
C LEU A 175 -21.16 -0.46 -1.15
N LYS A 176 -21.62 -0.66 -2.39
CA LYS A 176 -21.55 -1.95 -3.09
C LYS A 176 -20.14 -2.29 -3.56
N THR A 177 -19.37 -1.28 -3.96
CA THR A 177 -18.06 -1.47 -4.61
C THR A 177 -16.92 -1.63 -3.60
N VAL A 178 -16.91 -0.84 -2.51
CA VAL A 178 -15.84 -0.87 -1.50
C VAL A 178 -15.55 -2.28 -0.96
N PRO A 179 -16.55 -3.10 -0.57
CA PRO A 179 -16.30 -4.47 -0.13
C PRO A 179 -15.61 -5.34 -1.19
N THR A 180 -15.88 -5.09 -2.49
CA THR A 180 -15.26 -5.86 -3.59
C THR A 180 -13.77 -5.55 -3.79
N MET A 181 -13.28 -4.46 -3.22
CA MET A 181 -11.85 -4.14 -3.26
C MET A 181 -11.03 -5.00 -2.30
N GLY A 182 -11.69 -5.64 -1.32
CA GLY A 182 -11.03 -6.40 -0.27
C GLY A 182 -10.10 -5.53 0.58
N ALA A 183 -9.13 -6.16 1.24
CA ALA A 183 -8.11 -5.48 2.06
C ALA A 183 -6.78 -5.22 1.31
N GLY A 184 -6.70 -5.56 0.02
CA GLY A 184 -5.46 -5.47 -0.77
C GLY A 184 -4.91 -4.06 -0.96
N TRP A 185 -5.72 -3.03 -0.71
CA TRP A 185 -5.30 -1.63 -0.69
C TRP A 185 -4.82 -1.15 0.68
N CYS A 186 -4.73 -2.04 1.68
CA CYS A 186 -4.21 -1.80 3.03
C CYS A 186 -4.92 -0.62 3.75
N PRO A 187 -6.22 -0.75 4.10
CA PRO A 187 -6.88 0.23 4.96
C PRO A 187 -6.23 0.29 6.37
N PRO A 188 -6.35 1.40 7.11
CA PRO A 188 -7.12 2.58 6.79
C PRO A 188 -6.38 3.50 5.81
N GLY A 189 -7.16 4.09 4.91
CA GLY A 189 -6.62 4.98 3.88
C GLY A 189 -7.64 6.02 3.45
N ILE A 190 -7.55 6.46 2.20
CA ILE A 190 -8.39 7.52 1.63
C ILE A 190 -9.07 6.99 0.38
N LEU A 191 -10.30 7.41 0.12
CA LEU A 191 -10.96 7.19 -1.17
C LEU A 191 -11.01 8.50 -1.94
N GLY A 192 -10.45 8.53 -3.14
CA GLY A 192 -10.63 9.61 -4.10
C GLY A 192 -11.73 9.25 -5.09
N ILE A 193 -12.72 10.11 -5.23
CA ILE A 193 -13.85 9.94 -6.13
C ILE A 193 -13.85 11.07 -7.15
N GLY A 194 -13.84 10.73 -8.43
CA GLY A 194 -13.96 11.67 -9.54
C GLY A 194 -15.29 11.50 -10.24
N ILE A 195 -16.00 12.58 -10.49
CA ILE A 195 -17.34 12.57 -11.07
C ILE A 195 -17.40 13.57 -12.24
N GLY A 196 -17.89 13.11 -13.37
CA GLY A 196 -18.12 13.99 -14.52
C GLY A 196 -16.92 14.10 -15.46
N GLY A 197 -16.97 15.06 -16.37
CA GLY A 197 -16.08 15.16 -17.52
C GLY A 197 -16.32 14.01 -18.51
N THR A 198 -15.23 13.39 -18.92
CA THR A 198 -15.17 12.14 -19.70
C THR A 198 -14.64 11.00 -18.82
N ALA A 199 -14.57 9.78 -19.33
CA ALA A 199 -14.11 8.61 -18.56
C ALA A 199 -12.72 8.83 -17.97
N GLU A 200 -11.76 9.23 -18.80
CA GLU A 200 -10.39 9.52 -18.38
C GLU A 200 -10.33 10.72 -17.42
N ARG A 201 -11.18 11.74 -17.62
CA ARG A 201 -11.23 12.89 -16.72
C ARG A 201 -11.72 12.50 -15.31
N ALA A 202 -12.73 11.64 -15.20
CA ALA A 202 -13.20 11.14 -13.92
C ALA A 202 -12.11 10.35 -13.18
N MET A 203 -11.35 9.50 -13.89
CA MET A 203 -10.21 8.78 -13.31
C MET A 203 -9.11 9.74 -12.85
N LEU A 204 -8.81 10.76 -13.62
CA LEU A 204 -7.80 11.78 -13.25
C LEU A 204 -8.24 12.59 -12.04
N LEU A 205 -9.50 13.02 -11.98
CA LEU A 205 -10.07 13.74 -10.82
C LEU A 205 -9.99 12.90 -9.55
N ALA A 206 -10.35 11.61 -9.63
CA ALA A 206 -10.24 10.69 -8.51
C ALA A 206 -8.78 10.54 -8.02
N LYS A 207 -7.81 10.48 -8.95
CA LYS A 207 -6.39 10.39 -8.61
C LYS A 207 -5.88 11.67 -7.97
N GLN A 208 -6.20 12.83 -8.54
CA GLN A 208 -5.76 14.13 -8.03
C GLN A 208 -6.33 14.43 -6.63
N SER A 209 -7.61 14.08 -6.40
CA SER A 209 -8.25 14.33 -5.10
C SER A 209 -7.60 13.57 -3.94
N LEU A 210 -6.89 12.48 -4.21
CA LEU A 210 -6.11 11.76 -3.19
C LEU A 210 -4.90 12.55 -2.66
N MET A 211 -4.49 13.61 -3.36
CA MET A 211 -3.33 14.43 -3.01
C MET A 211 -3.73 15.70 -2.23
N GLU A 212 -5.03 15.83 -1.93
CA GLU A 212 -5.53 16.88 -1.04
C GLU A 212 -5.35 16.47 0.42
N ASP A 213 -5.15 17.46 1.29
CA ASP A 213 -4.98 17.24 2.74
C ASP A 213 -6.19 16.53 3.33
N ILE A 214 -5.97 15.59 4.24
CA ILE A 214 -7.02 14.92 5.01
C ILE A 214 -7.59 15.93 6.01
N ASP A 215 -8.89 16.23 5.91
CA ASP A 215 -9.56 17.23 6.73
C ASP A 215 -10.91 16.75 7.30
N MET A 216 -11.17 15.45 7.30
CA MET A 216 -12.47 14.89 7.68
C MET A 216 -12.84 15.21 9.14
N ALA A 217 -11.86 15.23 10.05
CA ALA A 217 -12.12 15.56 11.45
C ALA A 217 -12.56 17.02 11.62
N GLU A 218 -11.86 17.95 10.96
CA GLU A 218 -12.18 19.38 10.94
C GLU A 218 -13.49 19.62 10.20
N LEU A 219 -13.72 18.92 9.09
CA LEU A 219 -14.95 19.00 8.32
C LEU A 219 -16.18 18.60 9.16
N LYS A 220 -16.09 17.49 9.87
CA LYS A 220 -17.16 17.05 10.77
C LYS A 220 -17.39 18.02 11.92
N ALA A 221 -16.30 18.55 12.51
CA ALA A 221 -16.39 19.51 13.63
C ALA A 221 -17.07 20.82 13.25
N ARG A 222 -16.76 21.37 12.05
CA ARG A 222 -17.36 22.64 11.59
C ARG A 222 -18.68 22.49 10.84
N GLY A 223 -18.98 21.28 10.40
CA GLY A 223 -20.12 21.01 9.51
C GLY A 223 -19.85 21.33 8.04
N PRO A 224 -20.65 20.76 7.12
CA PRO A 224 -20.47 20.94 5.69
C PRO A 224 -20.89 22.34 5.22
N LYS A 225 -20.12 22.95 4.33
CA LYS A 225 -20.41 24.25 3.69
C LYS A 225 -21.24 24.10 2.41
N ASP A 226 -21.16 22.94 1.77
CA ASP A 226 -21.84 22.66 0.52
C ASP A 226 -22.27 21.17 0.42
N LYS A 227 -22.95 20.83 -0.67
CA LYS A 227 -23.43 19.47 -0.91
C LYS A 227 -22.31 18.45 -1.11
N THR A 228 -21.15 18.87 -1.60
CA THR A 228 -19.99 17.99 -1.81
C THR A 228 -19.38 17.60 -0.47
N GLU A 229 -19.20 18.56 0.42
CA GLU A 229 -18.72 18.29 1.77
C GLU A 229 -19.70 17.42 2.57
N ALA A 230 -21.02 17.68 2.45
CA ALA A 230 -22.04 16.83 3.07
C ALA A 230 -21.98 15.38 2.55
N LEU A 231 -21.77 15.19 1.26
CA LEU A 231 -21.63 13.87 0.64
C LEU A 231 -20.31 13.18 1.07
N ARG A 232 -19.23 13.93 1.26
CA ARG A 232 -17.96 13.38 1.80
C ARG A 232 -18.16 12.80 3.19
N ILE A 233 -18.84 13.54 4.09
CA ILE A 233 -19.16 13.07 5.45
C ILE A 233 -20.02 11.81 5.38
N GLU A 234 -21.12 11.86 4.60
CA GLU A 234 -22.04 10.73 4.44
C GLU A 234 -21.31 9.46 3.96
N LEU A 235 -20.46 9.58 2.94
CA LEU A 235 -19.71 8.45 2.41
C LEU A 235 -18.67 7.93 3.40
N CYS A 236 -17.95 8.81 4.08
CA CYS A 236 -16.98 8.42 5.10
C CYS A 236 -17.65 7.61 6.21
N ASP A 237 -18.77 8.10 6.75
CA ASP A 237 -19.52 7.42 7.80
C ASP A 237 -20.06 6.07 7.35
N LYS A 238 -20.68 6.03 6.18
CA LYS A 238 -21.29 4.79 5.64
C LYS A 238 -20.25 3.75 5.25
N VAL A 239 -19.09 4.16 4.72
CA VAL A 239 -17.98 3.24 4.40
C VAL A 239 -17.38 2.67 5.68
N ASN A 240 -17.18 3.48 6.71
CA ASN A 240 -16.71 3.02 8.02
C ASN A 240 -17.74 2.09 8.69
N ALA A 241 -19.04 2.36 8.51
CA ALA A 241 -20.12 1.48 9.00
C ALA A 241 -20.16 0.09 8.34
N LEU A 242 -19.43 -0.13 7.23
CA LEU A 242 -19.25 -1.47 6.66
C LEU A 242 -18.45 -2.41 7.59
N GLY A 243 -17.72 -1.86 8.56
CA GLY A 243 -16.99 -2.61 9.56
C GLY A 243 -15.72 -3.31 9.05
N ILE A 244 -15.23 -2.94 7.85
CA ILE A 244 -14.04 -3.58 7.24
C ILE A 244 -12.81 -3.38 8.12
N GLY A 245 -12.60 -2.15 8.62
CA GLY A 245 -11.53 -1.81 9.56
C GLY A 245 -10.11 -1.87 8.98
N ALA A 246 -9.13 -1.56 9.82
CA ALA A 246 -7.74 -1.61 9.44
C ALA A 246 -7.33 -3.01 8.94
N GLN A 247 -6.64 -3.06 7.81
CA GLN A 247 -6.17 -4.28 7.13
C GLN A 247 -7.29 -5.29 6.80
N GLY A 248 -8.57 -4.89 6.87
CA GLY A 248 -9.72 -5.79 6.67
C GLY A 248 -9.98 -6.76 7.82
N LEU A 249 -9.49 -6.46 9.01
CA LEU A 249 -9.60 -7.31 10.21
C LEU A 249 -10.89 -7.09 10.99
N GLY A 250 -11.75 -6.20 10.53
CA GLY A 250 -12.91 -5.73 11.26
C GLY A 250 -12.57 -4.63 12.26
N GLY A 251 -13.33 -3.54 12.26
CA GLY A 251 -13.07 -2.39 13.12
C GLY A 251 -13.84 -1.15 12.71
N LEU A 252 -13.57 -0.04 13.38
CA LEU A 252 -14.27 1.21 13.20
C LEU A 252 -13.78 2.02 12.01
N THR A 253 -12.48 1.95 11.69
CA THR A 253 -11.88 2.82 10.69
C THR A 253 -11.40 2.04 9.47
N THR A 254 -12.13 2.18 8.38
CA THR A 254 -11.76 1.69 7.03
C THR A 254 -11.12 2.81 6.21
N VAL A 255 -11.71 4.01 6.29
CA VAL A 255 -11.21 5.22 5.62
C VAL A 255 -11.02 6.34 6.63
N LEU A 256 -9.97 7.12 6.44
CA LEU A 256 -9.71 8.35 7.20
C LEU A 256 -10.41 9.55 6.56
N ASP A 257 -10.59 9.51 5.24
CA ASP A 257 -11.29 10.55 4.47
C ASP A 257 -11.86 9.99 3.16
N VAL A 258 -12.83 10.71 2.61
CA VAL A 258 -13.36 10.53 1.25
C VAL A 258 -13.26 11.87 0.54
N LYS A 259 -12.43 11.95 -0.49
CA LYS A 259 -12.27 13.13 -1.34
C LYS A 259 -13.13 13.03 -2.57
N ILE A 260 -13.76 14.14 -2.99
CA ILE A 260 -14.63 14.17 -4.16
C ILE A 260 -14.26 15.37 -5.03
N ALA A 261 -13.91 15.10 -6.27
CA ALA A 261 -13.69 16.12 -7.29
C ALA A 261 -14.68 15.95 -8.44
N MET A 262 -15.24 17.05 -8.94
CA MET A 262 -16.25 17.03 -9.98
C MET A 262 -15.91 17.93 -11.16
N ALA A 263 -16.35 17.56 -12.35
CA ALA A 263 -16.30 18.37 -13.55
C ALA A 263 -17.63 18.34 -14.29
N PRO A 264 -17.98 19.40 -15.03
CA PRO A 264 -19.14 19.38 -15.92
C PRO A 264 -19.08 18.21 -16.90
N THR A 265 -20.22 17.61 -17.21
CA THR A 265 -20.32 16.44 -18.09
C THR A 265 -21.48 16.55 -19.04
N HIS A 266 -21.55 15.67 -20.05
CA HIS A 266 -22.68 15.59 -20.96
C HIS A 266 -23.95 15.19 -20.21
N ALA A 267 -25.10 15.80 -20.55
CA ALA A 267 -26.37 15.57 -19.84
C ALA A 267 -26.81 14.09 -19.76
N ALA A 268 -26.41 13.28 -20.74
CA ALA A 268 -26.71 11.83 -20.78
C ALA A 268 -25.66 10.96 -20.08
N SER A 269 -24.61 11.56 -19.47
CA SER A 269 -23.46 10.84 -18.95
C SER A 269 -23.22 11.16 -17.48
N LYS A 270 -22.76 10.14 -16.73
CA LYS A 270 -22.28 10.29 -15.35
C LYS A 270 -21.10 9.34 -15.12
N PRO A 271 -19.92 9.67 -15.73
CA PRO A 271 -18.72 8.88 -15.44
C PRO A 271 -18.32 9.06 -13.99
N VAL A 272 -18.02 7.96 -13.32
CA VAL A 272 -17.62 7.93 -11.91
C VAL A 272 -16.40 7.02 -11.77
N ALA A 273 -15.37 7.52 -11.12
CA ALA A 273 -14.19 6.76 -10.75
C ALA A 273 -13.98 6.79 -9.23
N MET A 274 -13.46 5.71 -8.68
CA MET A 274 -13.05 5.62 -7.29
C MET A 274 -11.67 4.97 -7.21
N ILE A 275 -10.72 5.66 -6.61
CA ILE A 275 -9.34 5.20 -6.43
C ILE A 275 -9.01 5.23 -4.94
N PRO A 276 -8.67 4.06 -4.33
CA PRO A 276 -8.22 4.05 -2.94
C PRO A 276 -6.75 4.46 -2.84
N ASN A 277 -6.37 5.12 -1.75
CA ASN A 277 -4.98 5.26 -1.31
C ASN A 277 -4.76 4.46 -0.03
N CYS A 278 -3.58 3.92 0.18
CA CYS A 278 -3.30 2.94 1.24
C CYS A 278 -2.70 3.58 2.50
N ALA A 279 -2.51 2.75 3.53
CA ALA A 279 -1.80 3.13 4.74
C ALA A 279 -0.35 3.61 4.53
N ALA A 280 0.22 3.41 3.35
CA ALA A 280 1.51 3.97 2.94
C ALA A 280 1.30 5.12 1.94
N THR A 281 0.42 6.07 2.26
CA THR A 281 0.20 7.26 1.44
C THR A 281 1.46 8.12 1.37
N ARG A 282 1.80 8.59 0.16
CA ARG A 282 3.07 9.25 -0.12
C ARG A 282 2.88 10.30 -1.18
N HIS A 283 2.83 11.55 -0.78
CA HIS A 283 2.83 12.69 -1.68
C HIS A 283 3.44 13.92 -0.99
N ALA A 284 3.93 14.83 -1.79
CA ALA A 284 4.40 16.15 -1.35
C ALA A 284 4.00 17.21 -2.37
N HIS A 285 3.79 18.41 -1.89
CA HIS A 285 3.47 19.59 -2.67
C HIS A 285 4.54 20.67 -2.45
N PHE A 286 5.00 21.29 -3.52
CA PHE A 286 5.92 22.41 -3.49
C PHE A 286 5.76 23.32 -4.72
N VAL A 287 6.33 24.50 -4.65
CA VAL A 287 6.29 25.50 -5.71
C VAL A 287 7.71 25.84 -6.15
N LEU A 288 7.95 25.89 -7.46
CA LEU A 288 9.18 26.39 -8.04
C LEU A 288 8.94 27.80 -8.55
N ASP A 289 9.69 28.75 -8.02
CA ASP A 289 9.62 30.19 -8.32
C ASP A 289 10.91 30.73 -8.94
N GLY A 290 11.86 29.84 -9.29
CA GLY A 290 13.14 30.17 -9.87
C GLY A 290 14.25 30.51 -8.86
N SER A 291 13.97 30.45 -7.56
CA SER A 291 14.97 30.73 -6.50
C SER A 291 15.97 29.60 -6.28
N GLY A 292 15.71 28.41 -6.82
CA GLY A 292 16.53 27.22 -6.66
C GLY A 292 15.70 25.96 -6.53
N PRO A 293 16.30 24.84 -6.09
CA PRO A 293 15.56 23.61 -5.82
C PRO A 293 14.63 23.79 -4.63
N ALA A 294 13.47 23.10 -4.67
CA ALA A 294 12.52 23.09 -3.55
C ALA A 294 13.11 22.40 -2.33
N TYR A 295 12.86 22.98 -1.17
CA TYR A 295 13.14 22.36 0.12
C TYR A 295 11.83 21.92 0.80
N LEU A 296 11.76 20.66 1.19
CA LEU A 296 10.66 20.11 1.95
C LEU A 296 11.09 19.96 3.41
N GLU A 297 10.45 20.71 4.29
CA GLU A 297 10.79 20.68 5.72
C GLU A 297 10.37 19.35 6.34
N PRO A 298 11.26 18.67 7.07
CA PRO A 298 10.90 17.44 7.79
C PRO A 298 9.77 17.69 8.79
N PRO A 299 8.82 16.75 8.93
CA PRO A 299 7.76 16.90 9.92
C PRO A 299 8.32 16.92 11.34
N SER A 300 7.68 17.68 12.24
CA SER A 300 8.05 17.71 13.66
C SER A 300 7.94 16.31 14.27
N PRO A 301 8.92 15.86 15.07
CA PRO A 301 8.84 14.60 15.82
C PRO A 301 7.59 14.48 16.73
N ASP A 302 7.03 15.59 17.16
CA ASP A 302 5.85 15.64 18.03
C ASP A 302 4.54 15.25 17.31
N LEU A 303 4.57 15.12 15.98
CA LEU A 303 3.42 14.65 15.19
C LEU A 303 3.07 13.17 15.45
N TRP A 304 4.07 12.36 15.81
CA TRP A 304 3.79 10.96 16.13
C TRP A 304 3.30 10.84 17.58
N PRO A 305 2.17 10.15 17.79
CA PRO A 305 1.72 9.85 19.14
C PRO A 305 2.75 8.99 19.89
N ASP A 306 2.70 8.99 21.21
CA ASP A 306 3.52 8.08 22.02
C ASP A 306 2.98 6.64 21.94
N VAL A 307 3.02 6.09 20.71
CA VAL A 307 2.65 4.72 20.40
C VAL A 307 3.90 3.98 19.95
N LYS A 308 4.31 3.01 20.76
CA LYS A 308 5.41 2.10 20.45
C LYS A 308 4.88 0.67 20.45
N TRP A 309 4.63 0.16 19.26
CA TRP A 309 4.21 -1.22 19.13
C TRP A 309 5.35 -2.17 19.55
N ALA A 310 5.00 -3.19 20.29
CA ALA A 310 5.87 -4.32 20.63
C ALA A 310 5.03 -5.60 20.66
N PRO A 311 5.65 -6.77 20.40
CA PRO A 311 4.94 -8.06 20.51
C PRO A 311 4.32 -8.24 21.90
N ASP A 312 3.05 -8.63 21.95
CA ASP A 312 2.39 -9.03 23.20
C ASP A 312 2.64 -10.52 23.48
N TYR A 313 3.69 -10.78 24.24
CA TYR A 313 4.10 -12.14 24.58
C TYR A 313 3.09 -12.92 25.42
N ASN A 314 2.11 -12.25 26.02
CA ASN A 314 1.07 -12.92 26.81
C ASN A 314 -0.10 -13.40 25.93
N LYS A 315 -0.32 -12.74 24.80
CA LYS A 315 -1.43 -13.03 23.88
C LYS A 315 -0.96 -13.78 22.63
N SER A 316 0.28 -13.57 22.21
CA SER A 316 0.80 -14.16 20.97
C SER A 316 1.40 -15.55 21.25
N LYS A 317 1.13 -16.50 20.35
CA LYS A 317 1.75 -17.82 20.36
C LYS A 317 3.14 -17.75 19.75
N LYS A 318 4.15 -18.29 20.41
CA LYS A 318 5.49 -18.46 19.82
C LYS A 318 5.49 -19.69 18.93
N VAL A 319 6.05 -19.55 17.73
CA VAL A 319 6.14 -20.61 16.73
C VAL A 319 7.59 -20.76 16.29
N ASP A 320 8.14 -21.98 16.47
CA ASP A 320 9.46 -22.38 15.97
C ASP A 320 9.31 -22.96 14.56
N LEU A 321 9.70 -22.18 13.54
CA LEU A 321 9.58 -22.58 12.13
C LEU A 321 10.46 -23.77 11.75
N ASP A 322 11.56 -24.01 12.47
CA ASP A 322 12.46 -25.11 12.19
C ASP A 322 11.92 -26.46 12.71
N ARG A 323 10.88 -26.42 13.56
CA ARG A 323 10.20 -27.59 14.14
C ARG A 323 8.71 -27.64 13.82
N LEU A 324 8.23 -26.71 13.00
CA LEU A 324 6.81 -26.58 12.69
C LEU A 324 6.24 -27.82 12.02
N THR A 325 5.10 -28.31 12.52
CA THR A 325 4.41 -29.49 11.97
C THR A 325 3.05 -29.10 11.37
N LYS A 326 2.50 -29.97 10.53
CA LYS A 326 1.15 -29.79 9.98
C LYS A 326 0.08 -29.80 11.08
N GLU A 327 0.28 -30.58 12.12
CA GLU A 327 -0.65 -30.67 13.26
C GLU A 327 -0.70 -29.35 14.01
N GLU A 328 0.45 -28.72 14.22
CA GLU A 328 0.52 -27.39 14.85
C GLU A 328 -0.17 -26.34 13.96
N VAL A 329 0.14 -26.29 12.66
CA VAL A 329 -0.53 -25.39 11.69
C VAL A 329 -2.05 -25.60 11.71
N ALA A 330 -2.52 -26.84 11.75
CA ALA A 330 -3.94 -27.17 11.79
C ALA A 330 -4.64 -26.82 13.12
N SER A 331 -3.87 -26.55 14.17
CA SER A 331 -4.40 -26.14 15.49
C SER A 331 -4.67 -24.65 15.61
N TRP A 332 -4.13 -23.83 14.70
CA TRP A 332 -4.29 -22.38 14.72
C TRP A 332 -5.72 -21.97 14.38
N LYS A 333 -6.16 -20.86 14.98
CA LYS A 333 -7.50 -20.32 14.78
C LYS A 333 -7.44 -18.96 14.09
N PRO A 334 -8.46 -18.60 13.32
CA PRO A 334 -8.52 -17.27 12.70
C PRO A 334 -8.42 -16.17 13.75
N GLY A 335 -7.56 -15.19 13.50
CA GLY A 335 -7.29 -14.10 14.44
C GLY A 335 -6.23 -14.37 15.50
N ASP A 336 -5.73 -15.62 15.62
CA ASP A 336 -4.56 -15.88 16.47
C ASP A 336 -3.37 -15.02 16.03
N THR A 337 -2.71 -14.37 16.99
CA THR A 337 -1.44 -13.68 16.75
C THR A 337 -0.27 -14.62 17.03
N LEU A 338 0.65 -14.71 16.09
CA LEU A 338 1.81 -15.58 16.16
C LEU A 338 3.09 -14.76 16.11
N LEU A 339 4.12 -15.20 16.83
CA LEU A 339 5.49 -14.70 16.76
C LEU A 339 6.37 -15.80 16.18
N LEU A 340 6.78 -15.61 14.93
CA LEU A 340 7.54 -16.61 14.19
C LEU A 340 9.04 -16.45 14.43
N SER A 341 9.71 -17.55 14.76
CA SER A 341 11.19 -17.61 14.86
C SER A 341 11.71 -18.82 14.08
N GLY A 342 12.89 -18.68 13.46
CA GLY A 342 13.51 -19.71 12.62
C GLY A 342 13.45 -19.37 11.13
N LYS A 343 13.63 -20.36 10.27
CA LYS A 343 13.86 -20.19 8.84
C LYS A 343 12.60 -20.30 8.01
N MET A 344 12.38 -19.29 7.14
CA MET A 344 11.32 -19.30 6.14
C MET A 344 11.87 -19.02 4.75
N LEU A 345 11.14 -19.44 3.73
CA LEU A 345 11.44 -19.14 2.33
C LEU A 345 10.66 -17.91 1.87
N THR A 346 11.15 -17.23 0.84
CA THR A 346 10.41 -16.15 0.19
C THR A 346 10.05 -16.54 -1.24
N GLY A 347 9.02 -15.89 -1.80
CA GLY A 347 8.67 -16.05 -3.20
C GLY A 347 7.49 -15.18 -3.60
N ARG A 348 7.53 -14.69 -4.84
CA ARG A 348 6.46 -13.91 -5.45
C ARG A 348 6.08 -14.47 -6.83
N ASP A 349 5.41 -13.65 -7.64
CA ASP A 349 4.83 -14.05 -8.93
C ASP A 349 5.84 -14.76 -9.85
N ALA A 350 7.04 -14.19 -10.06
CA ALA A 350 8.04 -14.75 -10.95
C ALA A 350 8.60 -16.07 -10.45
N ALA A 351 8.91 -16.16 -9.15
CA ALA A 351 9.40 -17.40 -8.54
C ALA A 351 8.34 -18.52 -8.63
N HIS A 352 7.08 -18.22 -8.26
CA HIS A 352 5.98 -19.19 -8.35
C HIS A 352 5.73 -19.67 -9.79
N LYS A 353 5.80 -18.76 -10.77
CA LYS A 353 5.66 -19.14 -12.18
C LYS A 353 6.79 -20.04 -12.65
N ARG A 354 8.01 -19.78 -12.22
CA ARG A 354 9.17 -20.63 -12.54
C ARG A 354 9.05 -22.01 -11.89
N ILE A 355 8.66 -22.07 -10.60
CA ILE A 355 8.36 -23.33 -9.90
C ILE A 355 7.31 -24.13 -10.68
N GLN A 356 6.22 -23.50 -11.07
CA GLN A 356 5.15 -24.14 -11.87
C GLN A 356 5.70 -24.75 -13.17
N ASN A 357 6.53 -24.00 -13.89
CA ASN A 357 7.12 -24.46 -15.16
C ASN A 357 8.08 -25.63 -14.94
N MET A 358 8.91 -25.59 -13.89
CA MET A 358 9.85 -26.67 -13.53
C MET A 358 9.10 -27.95 -13.16
N LEU A 359 8.08 -27.86 -12.32
CA LEU A 359 7.25 -28.99 -11.92
C LEU A 359 6.52 -29.63 -13.13
N ALA A 360 6.05 -28.79 -14.07
CA ALA A 360 5.41 -29.28 -15.30
C ALA A 360 6.37 -30.08 -16.19
N LYS A 361 7.67 -29.76 -16.13
CA LYS A 361 8.73 -30.45 -16.87
C LYS A 361 9.37 -31.61 -16.11
N GLY A 362 8.97 -31.83 -14.82
CA GLY A 362 9.60 -32.83 -13.96
C GLY A 362 11.02 -32.42 -13.50
N GLU A 363 11.36 -31.15 -13.58
CA GLU A 363 12.67 -30.64 -13.15
C GLU A 363 12.74 -30.52 -11.62
N LYS A 364 13.94 -30.78 -11.05
CA LYS A 364 14.18 -30.63 -9.61
C LYS A 364 14.16 -29.16 -9.21
N LEU A 365 13.40 -28.83 -8.16
CA LEU A 365 13.38 -27.48 -7.61
C LEU A 365 14.70 -27.10 -6.93
N PRO A 366 15.09 -25.81 -6.91
CA PRO A 366 16.34 -25.36 -6.33
C PRO A 366 16.36 -25.46 -4.79
N VAL A 367 15.19 -25.54 -4.16
CA VAL A 367 15.02 -25.65 -2.69
C VAL A 367 13.95 -26.68 -2.37
N ASP A 368 14.06 -27.29 -1.18
CA ASP A 368 13.02 -28.13 -0.61
C ASP A 368 12.02 -27.28 0.18
N PHE A 369 10.74 -27.34 -0.20
CA PHE A 369 9.64 -26.64 0.46
C PHE A 369 8.93 -27.50 1.50
N THR A 370 9.30 -28.75 1.65
CA THR A 370 8.62 -29.71 2.54
C THR A 370 8.69 -29.22 4.00
N GLY A 371 7.52 -29.06 4.62
CA GLY A 371 7.43 -28.56 5.99
C GLY A 371 7.79 -27.08 6.18
N ARG A 372 7.97 -26.34 5.09
CA ARG A 372 8.42 -24.93 5.15
C ARG A 372 7.24 -23.96 5.03
N VAL A 373 7.51 -22.73 5.45
CA VAL A 373 6.62 -21.59 5.28
C VAL A 373 7.19 -20.67 4.19
N ILE A 374 6.33 -20.10 3.34
CA ILE A 374 6.75 -19.14 2.33
C ILE A 374 6.19 -17.74 2.63
N TYR A 375 7.05 -16.73 2.57
CA TYR A 375 6.70 -15.32 2.73
C TYR A 375 6.65 -14.63 1.38
N TYR A 376 5.49 -14.07 1.04
CA TYR A 376 5.28 -13.31 -0.19
C TYR A 376 5.84 -11.91 -0.03
N VAL A 377 7.11 -11.73 -0.34
CA VAL A 377 7.84 -10.49 -0.17
C VAL A 377 8.83 -10.26 -1.32
N GLY A 378 9.07 -9.00 -1.64
CA GLY A 378 10.21 -8.54 -2.43
C GLY A 378 10.79 -7.33 -1.71
N PRO A 379 11.84 -7.51 -0.92
CA PRO A 379 12.38 -6.47 -0.06
C PRO A 379 12.99 -5.32 -0.87
N VAL A 380 13.17 -4.17 -0.24
CA VAL A 380 14.06 -3.10 -0.69
C VAL A 380 15.50 -3.54 -0.42
N ASP A 381 16.44 -3.09 -1.24
CA ASP A 381 17.86 -3.37 -1.03
C ASP A 381 18.33 -2.83 0.33
N PRO A 382 19.18 -3.58 1.04
CA PRO A 382 19.73 -3.16 2.31
C PRO A 382 20.72 -2.02 2.15
N VAL A 383 20.79 -1.16 3.15
CA VAL A 383 21.81 -0.11 3.28
C VAL A 383 22.47 -0.16 4.66
N ARG A 384 23.66 0.40 4.79
CA ARG A 384 24.39 0.44 6.07
C ARG A 384 24.56 -0.96 6.65
N ASP A 385 24.09 -1.18 7.85
CA ASP A 385 24.16 -2.44 8.61
C ASP A 385 22.88 -3.31 8.51
N GLU A 386 21.99 -2.99 7.59
CA GLU A 386 20.76 -3.76 7.41
C GLU A 386 21.02 -5.15 6.85
N VAL A 387 20.41 -6.16 7.44
CA VAL A 387 20.38 -7.52 6.86
C VAL A 387 19.55 -7.55 5.59
N VAL A 388 18.43 -6.81 5.59
CA VAL A 388 17.52 -6.61 4.48
C VAL A 388 16.83 -5.26 4.65
N GLY A 389 16.55 -4.56 3.55
CA GLY A 389 15.77 -3.33 3.61
C GLY A 389 14.30 -3.60 3.97
N PRO A 390 13.44 -2.58 3.96
CA PRO A 390 12.01 -2.74 4.24
C PRO A 390 11.40 -3.92 3.50
N ALA A 391 10.79 -4.86 4.24
CA ALA A 391 10.38 -6.17 3.77
C ALA A 391 8.93 -6.50 4.13
N GLY A 392 8.00 -5.60 3.82
CA GLY A 392 6.57 -5.81 4.07
C GLY A 392 5.95 -6.85 3.13
N PRO A 393 4.80 -7.42 3.53
CA PRO A 393 4.13 -8.45 2.75
C PRO A 393 3.53 -7.92 1.46
N THR A 394 3.52 -8.78 0.42
CA THR A 394 2.85 -8.53 -0.86
C THR A 394 1.39 -8.99 -0.80
N THR A 395 0.49 -8.33 -1.55
CA THR A 395 -0.90 -8.76 -1.73
C THR A 395 -0.97 -10.20 -2.25
N SER A 396 -1.64 -11.07 -1.50
CA SER A 396 -1.56 -12.53 -1.67
C SER A 396 -2.44 -13.07 -2.79
N THR A 397 -3.52 -12.38 -3.17
CA THR A 397 -4.46 -12.82 -4.22
C THR A 397 -3.78 -13.11 -5.57
N ARG A 398 -2.64 -12.49 -5.84
CA ARG A 398 -1.86 -12.78 -7.06
C ARG A 398 -1.25 -14.18 -7.08
N MET A 399 -0.97 -14.75 -5.90
CA MET A 399 -0.45 -16.11 -5.73
C MET A 399 -1.54 -17.17 -5.62
N ASP A 400 -2.82 -16.81 -5.59
CA ASP A 400 -3.94 -17.74 -5.43
C ASP A 400 -3.93 -18.87 -6.49
N LYS A 401 -3.65 -18.52 -7.74
CA LYS A 401 -3.55 -19.47 -8.85
C LYS A 401 -2.44 -20.53 -8.70
N PHE A 402 -1.47 -20.29 -7.80
CA PHE A 402 -0.38 -21.22 -7.52
C PHE A 402 -0.57 -22.02 -6.24
N THR A 403 -1.55 -21.64 -5.40
CA THR A 403 -1.71 -22.16 -4.03
C THR A 403 -1.90 -23.67 -4.02
N GLU A 404 -2.83 -24.20 -4.80
CA GLU A 404 -3.06 -25.65 -4.90
C GLU A 404 -1.78 -26.40 -5.32
N MET A 405 -1.09 -25.90 -6.32
CA MET A 405 0.16 -26.52 -6.81
C MET A 405 1.25 -26.53 -5.75
N MET A 406 1.43 -25.40 -5.03
CA MET A 406 2.44 -25.32 -3.97
C MET A 406 2.14 -26.28 -2.80
N LEU A 407 0.90 -26.32 -2.36
CA LEU A 407 0.51 -27.20 -1.25
C LEU A 407 0.55 -28.68 -1.62
N ALA A 408 0.06 -29.03 -2.83
CA ALA A 408 -0.05 -30.42 -3.26
C ALA A 408 1.28 -31.05 -3.71
N LYS A 409 2.16 -30.28 -4.36
CA LYS A 409 3.33 -30.81 -5.06
C LYS A 409 4.68 -30.50 -4.42
N THR A 410 4.74 -29.53 -3.50
CA THR A 410 6.02 -29.12 -2.88
C THR A 410 6.13 -29.43 -1.40
N GLY A 411 5.04 -29.85 -0.76
CA GLY A 411 5.03 -30.10 0.70
C GLY A 411 5.03 -28.84 1.55
N LEU A 412 4.80 -27.66 0.96
CA LEU A 412 4.64 -26.39 1.70
C LEU A 412 3.50 -26.50 2.70
N ILE A 413 3.63 -25.94 3.91
CA ILE A 413 2.62 -26.09 4.97
C ILE A 413 1.92 -24.80 5.38
N ALA A 414 2.50 -23.63 5.14
CA ALA A 414 1.85 -22.35 5.37
C ALA A 414 2.42 -21.23 4.48
N MET A 415 1.66 -20.17 4.35
CA MET A 415 1.99 -19.00 3.51
C MET A 415 1.79 -17.73 4.30
N ILE A 416 2.62 -16.70 4.06
CA ILE A 416 2.52 -15.39 4.68
C ILE A 416 2.41 -14.33 3.58
N GLY A 417 1.48 -13.40 3.74
CA GLY A 417 1.32 -12.26 2.83
C GLY A 417 0.48 -11.16 3.45
N LYS A 418 -0.26 -10.40 2.65
CA LYS A 418 -1.23 -9.42 3.14
C LYS A 418 -2.55 -9.55 2.42
N ALA A 419 -3.62 -9.03 3.04
CA ALA A 419 -4.98 -9.04 2.54
C ALA A 419 -5.62 -10.44 2.47
N GLU A 420 -6.80 -10.49 1.90
CA GLU A 420 -7.63 -11.69 1.74
C GLU A 420 -7.04 -12.70 0.74
N ARG A 421 -7.57 -13.92 0.78
CA ARG A 421 -7.38 -14.95 -0.25
C ARG A 421 -8.70 -15.18 -0.99
N GLY A 422 -8.60 -15.51 -2.26
CA GLY A 422 -9.78 -15.90 -3.05
C GLY A 422 -10.33 -17.30 -2.70
N PRO A 423 -11.59 -17.59 -3.08
CA PRO A 423 -12.27 -18.84 -2.70
C PRO A 423 -11.49 -20.11 -3.08
N ALA A 424 -10.87 -20.15 -4.26
CA ALA A 424 -10.09 -21.31 -4.70
C ALA A 424 -8.84 -21.55 -3.83
N ALA A 425 -8.19 -20.47 -3.39
CA ALA A 425 -7.04 -20.57 -2.48
C ALA A 425 -7.47 -21.00 -1.08
N ILE A 426 -8.60 -20.47 -0.57
CA ILE A 426 -9.17 -20.88 0.72
C ILE A 426 -9.52 -22.36 0.69
N GLU A 427 -10.16 -22.86 -0.39
CA GLU A 427 -10.48 -24.28 -0.53
C GLU A 427 -9.22 -25.17 -0.60
N ALA A 428 -8.16 -24.70 -1.28
CA ALA A 428 -6.88 -25.40 -1.27
C ALA A 428 -6.26 -25.46 0.14
N ILE A 429 -6.28 -24.36 0.89
CA ILE A 429 -5.81 -24.29 2.27
C ILE A 429 -6.58 -25.30 3.14
N ARG A 430 -7.90 -25.35 3.03
CA ARG A 430 -8.75 -26.30 3.74
C ARG A 430 -8.42 -27.74 3.39
N ARG A 431 -8.33 -28.08 2.11
CA ARG A 431 -8.06 -29.44 1.61
C ARG A 431 -6.71 -29.96 2.09
N HIS A 432 -5.69 -29.12 2.10
CA HIS A 432 -4.34 -29.49 2.50
C HIS A 432 -4.07 -29.29 4.00
N ARG A 433 -5.07 -28.84 4.77
CA ARG A 433 -4.96 -28.52 6.20
C ARG A 433 -3.78 -27.58 6.48
N SER A 434 -3.66 -26.58 5.63
CA SER A 434 -2.64 -25.53 5.67
C SER A 434 -3.17 -24.29 6.38
N ALA A 435 -2.38 -23.24 6.48
CA ALA A 435 -2.82 -21.93 6.94
C ALA A 435 -2.26 -20.79 6.07
N TYR A 436 -2.99 -19.70 6.04
CA TYR A 436 -2.51 -18.45 5.50
C TYR A 436 -2.40 -17.42 6.63
N LEU A 437 -1.21 -16.86 6.77
CA LEU A 437 -0.87 -15.87 7.76
C LEU A 437 -0.77 -14.50 7.09
N MET A 438 -1.13 -13.43 7.78
CA MET A 438 -0.96 -12.08 7.27
C MET A 438 -0.03 -11.25 8.14
N GLY A 439 0.83 -10.46 7.48
CA GLY A 439 1.52 -9.34 8.07
C GLY A 439 0.81 -8.03 7.74
N VAL A 440 1.06 -6.99 8.52
CA VAL A 440 0.45 -5.66 8.34
C VAL A 440 1.06 -4.95 7.13
N GLY A 441 0.20 -4.55 6.17
CA GLY A 441 0.60 -3.68 5.07
C GLY A 441 0.84 -2.25 5.55
N GLY A 442 1.95 -1.63 5.13
CA GLY A 442 2.36 -0.31 5.63
C GLY A 442 3.28 -0.36 6.87
N ALA A 443 3.76 -1.56 7.25
CA ALA A 443 4.70 -1.75 8.36
C ALA A 443 6.01 -2.45 7.90
N ALA A 444 6.50 -2.10 6.71
CA ALA A 444 7.58 -2.84 6.04
C ALA A 444 8.93 -2.76 6.77
N TYR A 445 9.28 -1.61 7.30
CA TYR A 445 10.54 -1.40 8.02
C TYR A 445 10.50 -2.02 9.41
N LEU A 446 9.36 -1.95 10.10
CA LEU A 446 9.15 -2.63 11.37
C LEU A 446 9.34 -4.16 11.22
N VAL A 447 8.71 -4.76 10.22
CA VAL A 447 8.82 -6.20 9.96
C VAL A 447 10.24 -6.60 9.60
N SER A 448 10.99 -5.78 8.84
CA SER A 448 12.38 -6.09 8.48
C SER A 448 13.31 -6.26 9.69
N LYS A 449 12.99 -5.62 10.82
CA LYS A 449 13.79 -5.77 12.05
C LYS A 449 13.69 -7.16 12.69
N ALA A 450 12.64 -7.92 12.36
CA ALA A 450 12.53 -9.32 12.76
C ALA A 450 13.44 -10.25 11.94
N ILE A 451 13.90 -9.82 10.75
CA ILE A 451 14.77 -10.63 9.87
C ILE A 451 16.22 -10.49 10.34
N LYS A 452 16.81 -11.58 10.80
CA LYS A 452 18.16 -11.62 11.39
C LYS A 452 19.22 -12.09 10.40
N GLN A 453 18.83 -12.92 9.42
CA GLN A 453 19.71 -13.36 8.33
C GLN A 453 18.90 -13.44 7.03
N SER A 454 19.57 -13.23 5.91
CA SER A 454 19.01 -13.31 4.57
C SER A 454 20.04 -13.89 3.61
N ARG A 455 19.66 -14.91 2.86
CA ARG A 455 20.51 -15.46 1.78
C ARG A 455 19.65 -15.88 0.60
N VAL A 456 20.15 -15.69 -0.61
CA VAL A 456 19.54 -16.24 -1.81
C VAL A 456 19.78 -17.75 -1.88
N VAL A 457 18.71 -18.53 -2.04
CA VAL A 457 18.78 -20.00 -2.13
C VAL A 457 18.26 -20.55 -3.47
N GLY A 458 17.61 -19.72 -4.29
CA GLY A 458 17.15 -20.11 -5.61
C GLY A 458 16.81 -18.91 -6.50
N PHE A 459 16.89 -19.08 -7.79
CA PHE A 459 16.50 -18.11 -8.82
C PHE A 459 17.16 -16.73 -8.65
N ALA A 460 18.46 -16.68 -8.38
CA ALA A 460 19.22 -15.43 -8.12
C ALA A 460 19.04 -14.38 -9.24
N ASP A 461 18.83 -14.81 -10.48
CA ASP A 461 18.59 -13.94 -11.63
C ASP A 461 17.27 -13.14 -11.56
N LEU A 462 16.35 -13.52 -10.68
CA LEU A 462 15.09 -12.78 -10.45
C LEU A 462 15.26 -11.58 -9.52
N GLY A 463 16.46 -11.33 -8.97
CA GLY A 463 16.72 -10.20 -8.07
C GLY A 463 15.80 -10.23 -6.84
N MET A 464 15.01 -9.17 -6.61
CA MET A 464 14.08 -9.11 -5.47
C MET A 464 12.98 -10.18 -5.46
N GLU A 465 12.76 -10.87 -6.56
CA GLU A 465 11.82 -11.99 -6.68
C GLU A 465 12.49 -13.36 -6.62
N ALA A 466 13.80 -13.40 -6.34
CA ALA A 466 14.52 -14.63 -6.03
C ALA A 466 13.93 -15.34 -4.81
N ILE A 467 14.21 -16.61 -4.66
CA ILE A 467 13.92 -17.32 -3.42
C ILE A 467 15.02 -17.02 -2.43
N TYR A 468 14.67 -16.27 -1.38
CA TYR A 468 15.53 -16.06 -0.23
C TYR A 468 15.15 -17.04 0.88
N GLU A 469 16.10 -17.38 1.72
CA GLU A 469 15.86 -17.94 3.05
C GLU A 469 16.13 -16.83 4.06
N PHE A 470 15.09 -16.47 4.82
CA PHE A 470 15.18 -15.56 5.96
C PHE A 470 15.22 -16.35 7.25
N ASP A 471 16.10 -15.96 8.16
CA ASP A 471 16.06 -16.38 9.57
C ASP A 471 15.44 -15.23 10.36
N VAL A 472 14.31 -15.49 11.00
CA VAL A 472 13.51 -14.47 11.67
C VAL A 472 13.43 -14.73 13.17
N TRP A 473 13.20 -13.66 13.92
CA TRP A 473 13.01 -13.70 15.37
C TRP A 473 11.80 -12.88 15.77
N ASP A 474 10.82 -13.54 16.40
CA ASP A 474 9.57 -12.93 16.87
C ASP A 474 8.85 -12.11 15.78
N MET A 475 8.86 -12.59 14.53
CA MET A 475 8.16 -11.93 13.42
C MET A 475 6.66 -11.98 13.64
N PRO A 476 5.97 -10.82 13.76
CA PRO A 476 4.54 -10.80 14.06
C PRO A 476 3.70 -11.12 12.84
N VAL A 477 2.75 -12.02 12.98
CA VAL A 477 1.74 -12.33 11.98
C VAL A 477 0.41 -12.71 12.64
N THR A 478 -0.67 -12.60 11.86
CA THR A 478 -2.02 -13.03 12.28
C THR A 478 -2.48 -14.18 11.40
N VAL A 479 -3.12 -15.19 11.99
CA VAL A 479 -3.75 -16.28 11.23
C VAL A 479 -4.96 -15.70 10.49
N ALA A 480 -4.83 -15.56 9.18
CA ALA A 480 -5.86 -14.97 8.34
C ALA A 480 -6.82 -16.00 7.75
N VAL A 481 -6.33 -17.18 7.40
CA VAL A 481 -7.15 -18.33 7.02
C VAL A 481 -6.61 -19.56 7.73
N ASP A 482 -7.47 -20.23 8.49
CA ASP A 482 -7.12 -21.45 9.22
C ASP A 482 -7.23 -22.72 8.34
N ALA A 483 -6.85 -23.85 8.93
CA ALA A 483 -6.91 -25.15 8.26
C ALA A 483 -8.35 -25.65 7.94
N ASN A 484 -9.38 -24.99 8.43
CA ASN A 484 -10.78 -25.25 8.12
C ASN A 484 -11.31 -24.36 7.01
N GLY A 485 -10.51 -23.40 6.53
CA GLY A 485 -10.88 -22.43 5.53
C GLY A 485 -11.67 -21.23 6.07
N THR A 486 -11.63 -20.99 7.38
CA THR A 486 -12.26 -19.81 7.98
C THR A 486 -11.35 -18.59 7.84
N SER A 487 -11.88 -17.50 7.29
CA SER A 487 -11.13 -16.26 6.98
C SER A 487 -11.51 -15.13 7.93
N VAL A 488 -10.50 -14.47 8.52
CA VAL A 488 -10.71 -13.25 9.32
C VAL A 488 -11.22 -12.08 8.47
N HIS A 489 -10.93 -12.07 7.17
CA HIS A 489 -11.41 -11.04 6.25
C HIS A 489 -12.91 -11.17 5.90
N GLU A 490 -13.52 -12.28 6.27
CA GLU A 490 -14.97 -12.50 6.19
C GLU A 490 -15.62 -12.31 7.57
N THR A 491 -15.07 -12.98 8.59
CA THR A 491 -15.66 -12.98 9.93
C THR A 491 -15.50 -11.64 10.66
N GLY A 492 -14.34 -11.00 10.56
CA GLY A 492 -14.07 -9.71 11.21
C GLY A 492 -14.99 -8.59 10.74
N PRO A 493 -15.06 -8.29 9.43
CA PRO A 493 -15.99 -7.28 8.91
C PRO A 493 -17.46 -7.57 9.24
N ALA A 494 -17.89 -8.83 9.13
CA ALA A 494 -19.28 -9.23 9.47
C ALA A 494 -19.62 -8.96 10.94
N GLU A 495 -18.71 -9.32 11.85
CA GLU A 495 -18.86 -9.08 13.29
C GLU A 495 -18.91 -7.58 13.60
N TRP A 496 -17.97 -6.80 13.04
CA TRP A 496 -17.89 -5.37 13.33
C TRP A 496 -19.01 -4.56 12.69
N LYS A 497 -19.48 -4.93 11.51
CA LYS A 497 -20.67 -4.33 10.91
C LYS A 497 -21.90 -4.46 11.82
N ALA A 498 -22.07 -5.60 12.47
CA ALA A 498 -23.15 -5.82 13.43
C ALA A 498 -22.95 -5.00 14.72
N LYS A 499 -21.71 -4.90 15.23
CA LYS A 499 -21.39 -4.12 16.44
C LYS A 499 -21.55 -2.61 16.24
N ILE A 500 -21.11 -2.09 15.10
CA ILE A 500 -21.17 -0.64 14.80
C ILE A 500 -22.62 -0.16 14.79
N ALA A 501 -23.59 -0.97 14.35
CA ALA A 501 -25.00 -0.62 14.35
C ALA A 501 -25.56 -0.26 15.75
N GLY A 502 -24.90 -0.74 16.82
CA GLY A 502 -25.23 -0.45 18.22
C GLY A 502 -24.36 0.59 18.90
N ILE A 503 -23.36 1.16 18.20
CA ILE A 503 -22.44 2.16 18.76
C ILE A 503 -22.98 3.55 18.38
N PRO A 504 -23.24 4.47 19.34
CA PRO A 504 -23.55 5.86 19.01
C PRO A 504 -22.42 6.43 18.13
N VAL A 505 -22.79 7.01 16.99
CA VAL A 505 -21.84 7.49 15.98
C VAL A 505 -21.03 8.66 16.55
N ALA A 506 -19.92 8.34 17.18
CA ALA A 506 -18.80 9.23 17.42
C ALA A 506 -17.57 8.68 16.64
N ILE A 507 -17.82 8.25 15.41
CA ILE A 507 -16.74 7.79 14.52
C ILE A 507 -16.16 9.04 13.87
N ALA A 508 -14.94 9.32 14.23
CA ALA A 508 -14.13 10.48 13.88
C ALA A 508 -14.12 10.83 12.42
#